data_281c04d5dd3212ca3d05959b2986719f
#
_entry.id   281c04d5dd3212ca3d05959b2986719f
#
_cell.length_a   1.000
_cell.length_b   1.000
_cell.length_c   1.000
_cell.angle_alpha   90.00
_cell.angle_beta   90.00
_cell.angle_gamma   90.00
#
_symmetry.space_group_name_H-M   'P 1'
#
loop_
_entity.id
_entity.type
_entity.pdbx_description
1 polymer ?
#
loop_
_entity_poly.entity_id
_entity_poly.type
_entity_poly.pdbx_seq_one_letter_code
_entity_poly.pdbx_strand_id
1 'polypeptide(L)'
;KKKNYNKKINVCTKTFQALRIFVNKETTELIEGLIKASQLIKFGGKIIVISFHSIEDKIIKYYFTNYSSNKSNPSRYMPTENNQKNSFFKRYKNNFLTPGKEELIKNPSSRSAKLRVAVRTDQEFIYPKEFEEKFKKYTDIENATI
;
A
#
# COMPACT_ATOMS: atom_id res chain seq x y z
N LYS A 1 -22.63 30.89 8.98
CA LYS A 1 -21.65 30.38 8.00
C LYS A 1 -20.42 29.90 8.79
N LYS A 2 -20.24 28.56 8.99
CA LYS A 2 -19.06 27.98 9.59
C LYS A 2 -17.88 28.18 8.63
N LYS A 3 -16.90 29.03 8.98
CA LYS A 3 -15.62 29.10 8.27
C LYS A 3 -14.91 27.75 8.49
N ASN A 4 -14.81 26.94 7.41
CA ASN A 4 -13.90 25.81 7.38
C ASN A 4 -12.47 26.35 7.47
N TYR A 5 -11.91 26.29 8.64
CA TYR A 5 -10.47 26.45 8.82
C TYR A 5 -9.80 25.24 8.19
N ASN A 6 -9.38 25.36 6.94
CA ASN A 6 -8.36 24.50 6.36
C ASN A 6 -7.10 24.65 7.21
N LYS A 7 -6.90 23.81 8.21
CA LYS A 7 -5.65 23.73 8.96
C LYS A 7 -4.57 23.39 7.93
N LYS A 8 -3.86 24.39 7.43
CA LYS A 8 -2.65 24.18 6.63
C LYS A 8 -1.72 23.29 7.46
N ILE A 9 -1.40 22.11 6.92
CA ILE A 9 -0.41 21.23 7.54
C ILE A 9 0.86 22.04 7.65
N ASN A 10 1.44 22.14 8.86
CA ASN A 10 2.67 22.86 9.09
C ASN A 10 3.76 22.29 8.18
N VAL A 11 4.53 23.16 7.51
CA VAL A 11 5.63 22.76 6.60
C VAL A 11 6.62 21.85 7.32
N CYS A 12 6.92 22.14 8.59
CA CYS A 12 7.79 21.32 9.43
C CYS A 12 7.31 19.87 9.57
N THR A 13 5.99 19.63 9.61
CA THR A 13 5.45 18.25 9.73
C THR A 13 5.89 17.38 8.56
N LYS A 14 5.90 17.91 7.33
CA LYS A 14 6.34 17.16 6.15
C LYS A 14 7.84 16.89 6.18
N THR A 15 8.63 17.84 6.64
CA THR A 15 10.08 17.70 6.77
C THR A 15 10.43 16.62 7.79
N PHE A 16 9.84 16.67 8.98
CA PHE A 16 10.06 15.64 10.01
C PHE A 16 9.57 14.26 9.57
N GLN A 17 8.45 14.18 8.84
CA GLN A 17 7.97 12.92 8.26
C GLN A 17 8.99 12.38 7.26
N ALA A 18 9.53 13.20 6.37
CA ALA A 18 10.52 12.78 5.39
C ALA A 18 11.79 12.25 6.05
N LEU A 19 12.29 12.96 7.09
CA LEU A 19 13.46 12.53 7.87
C LEU A 19 13.21 11.20 8.59
N ARG A 20 12.03 11.01 9.18
CA ARG A 20 11.65 9.77 9.86
C ARG A 20 11.65 8.59 8.87
N ILE A 21 11.01 8.77 7.71
CA ILE A 21 10.95 7.76 6.65
C ILE A 21 12.37 7.38 6.22
N PHE A 22 13.23 8.37 6.00
CA PHE A 22 14.60 8.15 5.57
C PHE A 22 15.44 7.40 6.62
N VAL A 23 15.45 7.89 7.86
CA VAL A 23 16.27 7.32 8.95
C VAL A 23 15.84 5.88 9.29
N ASN A 24 14.53 5.62 9.30
CA ASN A 24 13.97 4.31 9.63
C ASN A 24 13.87 3.38 8.41
N LYS A 25 14.22 3.82 7.21
CA LYS A 25 14.05 3.06 5.96
C LYS A 25 12.63 2.52 5.79
N GLU A 26 11.63 3.32 6.18
CA GLU A 26 10.22 2.87 6.27
C GLU A 26 9.68 2.33 4.94
N THR A 27 10.13 2.89 3.81
CA THR A 27 9.71 2.46 2.48
C THR A 27 10.34 1.12 2.10
N THR A 28 11.63 0.94 2.36
CA THR A 28 12.36 -0.31 2.10
C THR A 28 11.78 -1.45 2.92
N GLU A 29 11.61 -1.24 4.23
CA GLU A 29 11.04 -2.22 5.14
C GLU A 29 9.60 -2.62 4.75
N LEU A 30 8.79 -1.65 4.31
CA LEU A 30 7.42 -1.91 3.83
C LEU A 30 7.42 -2.79 2.57
N ILE A 31 8.28 -2.49 1.59
CA ILE A 31 8.37 -3.24 0.33
C ILE A 31 8.81 -4.68 0.61
N GLU A 32 9.89 -4.85 1.35
CA GLU A 32 10.40 -6.16 1.74
C GLU A 32 9.39 -6.95 2.58
N GLY A 33 8.74 -6.29 3.54
CA GLY A 33 7.73 -6.88 4.40
C GLY A 33 6.54 -7.42 3.59
N LEU A 34 6.05 -6.67 2.58
CA LEU A 34 4.99 -7.12 1.70
C LEU A 34 5.40 -8.34 0.88
N ILE A 35 6.61 -8.36 0.33
CA ILE A 35 7.13 -9.47 -0.47
C ILE A 35 7.30 -10.72 0.40
N LYS A 36 7.98 -10.60 1.55
CA LYS A 36 8.23 -11.71 2.47
C LYS A 36 6.92 -12.28 3.04
N ALA A 37 5.98 -11.42 3.45
CA ALA A 37 4.67 -11.84 3.91
C ALA A 37 3.90 -12.61 2.83
N SER A 38 3.98 -12.16 1.58
CA SER A 38 3.30 -12.82 0.44
C SER A 38 3.88 -14.19 0.12
N GLN A 39 5.18 -14.37 0.35
CA GLN A 39 5.88 -15.64 0.18
C GLN A 39 5.52 -16.66 1.25
N LEU A 40 5.41 -16.21 2.50
CA LEU A 40 5.21 -17.08 3.66
C LEU A 40 3.75 -17.43 3.94
N ILE A 41 2.82 -16.59 3.51
CA ILE A 41 1.40 -16.79 3.81
C ILE A 41 0.81 -17.99 3.05
N LYS A 42 0.08 -18.83 3.76
CA LYS A 42 -0.60 -20.00 3.18
C LYS A 42 -1.86 -19.60 2.41
N PHE A 43 -2.33 -20.47 1.53
CA PHE A 43 -3.60 -20.34 0.84
C PHE A 43 -4.75 -20.00 1.81
N GLY A 44 -5.59 -19.04 1.42
CA GLY A 44 -6.69 -18.53 2.25
C GLY A 44 -6.27 -17.55 3.36
N GLY A 45 -4.98 -17.43 3.65
CA GLY A 45 -4.45 -16.47 4.62
C GLY A 45 -4.67 -15.03 4.15
N LYS A 46 -4.68 -14.08 5.10
CA LYS A 46 -4.94 -12.67 4.84
C LYS A 46 -3.74 -11.83 5.23
N ILE A 47 -3.31 -10.94 4.33
CA ILE A 47 -2.39 -9.85 4.67
C ILE A 47 -3.23 -8.62 4.94
N ILE A 48 -3.09 -8.05 6.13
CA ILE A 48 -3.78 -6.84 6.57
C ILE A 48 -2.72 -5.80 6.84
N VAL A 49 -2.82 -4.65 6.16
CA VAL A 49 -1.86 -3.56 6.29
C VAL A 49 -2.58 -2.26 6.58
N ILE A 50 -2.07 -1.51 7.56
CA ILE A 50 -2.56 -0.18 7.90
C ILE A 50 -1.49 0.83 7.49
N SER A 51 -1.87 1.83 6.70
CA SER A 51 -1.02 2.95 6.34
C SER A 51 -1.52 4.24 6.96
N PHE A 52 -0.61 5.14 7.33
CA PHE A 52 -0.92 6.43 7.94
C PHE A 52 -0.57 7.61 7.04
N HIS A 53 0.19 7.40 5.98
CA HIS A 53 0.54 8.44 5.02
C HIS A 53 0.45 7.97 3.56
N SER A 54 0.47 8.96 2.65
CA SER A 54 0.18 8.74 1.23
C SER A 54 1.21 7.87 0.50
N ILE A 55 2.48 7.88 0.93
CA ILE A 55 3.55 7.08 0.29
C ILE A 55 3.31 5.61 0.59
N GLU A 56 3.12 5.23 1.86
CA GLU A 56 2.76 3.86 2.25
C GLU A 56 1.51 3.39 1.51
N ASP A 57 0.43 4.19 1.54
CA ASP A 57 -0.82 3.84 0.89
C ASP A 57 -0.65 3.60 -0.62
N LYS A 58 0.20 4.39 -1.30
CA LYS A 58 0.52 4.23 -2.72
C LYS A 58 1.23 2.91 -3.00
N ILE A 59 2.20 2.53 -2.18
CA ILE A 59 2.96 1.29 -2.29
C ILE A 59 2.04 0.08 -2.10
N ILE A 60 1.28 0.05 -0.99
CA ILE A 60 0.38 -1.05 -0.65
C ILE A 60 -0.74 -1.18 -1.70
N LYS A 61 -1.33 -0.05 -2.12
CA LYS A 61 -2.34 -0.03 -3.17
C LYS A 61 -1.80 -0.60 -4.48
N TYR A 62 -0.61 -0.17 -4.90
CA TYR A 62 0.01 -0.67 -6.12
C TYR A 62 0.22 -2.17 -6.03
N TYR A 63 0.81 -2.66 -4.94
CA TYR A 63 1.10 -4.07 -4.71
C TYR A 63 -0.18 -4.92 -4.79
N PHE A 64 -1.18 -4.64 -3.96
CA PHE A 64 -2.42 -5.40 -3.95
C PHE A 64 -3.24 -5.26 -5.24
N THR A 65 -3.10 -4.16 -5.98
CA THR A 65 -3.80 -4.00 -7.26
C THR A 65 -3.16 -4.80 -8.38
N ASN A 66 -1.84 -4.82 -8.46
CA ASN A 66 -1.15 -5.49 -9.56
C ASN A 66 -1.06 -7.00 -9.40
N TYR A 67 -1.04 -7.48 -8.15
CA TYR A 67 -0.95 -8.91 -7.85
C TYR A 67 -2.28 -9.55 -7.43
N SER A 68 -3.42 -8.87 -7.70
CA SER A 68 -4.76 -9.42 -7.49
C SER A 68 -5.47 -9.73 -8.80
N SER A 69 -6.22 -10.82 -8.83
CA SER A 69 -6.96 -11.35 -9.99
C SER A 69 -8.08 -10.46 -10.52
N ASN A 70 -8.51 -9.43 -9.77
CA ASN A 70 -9.62 -8.56 -10.15
C ASN A 70 -9.15 -7.29 -10.85
N LYS A 71 -8.33 -7.39 -11.90
CA LYS A 71 -8.19 -6.26 -12.85
C LYS A 71 -9.45 -6.22 -13.70
N SER A 72 -10.30 -5.20 -13.49
CA SER A 72 -11.31 -4.85 -14.49
C SER A 72 -10.57 -4.50 -15.78
N ASN A 73 -10.91 -5.18 -16.88
CA ASN A 73 -10.38 -4.84 -18.21
C ASN A 73 -10.66 -3.36 -18.48
N PRO A 74 -9.66 -2.54 -18.79
CA PRO A 74 -9.83 -1.11 -18.96
C PRO A 74 -10.63 -0.72 -20.22
N SER A 75 -10.89 -1.63 -21.14
CA SER A 75 -11.70 -1.37 -22.34
C SER A 75 -12.25 -2.66 -22.92
N ARG A 76 -13.52 -2.61 -23.36
CA ARG A 76 -14.16 -3.67 -24.17
C ARG A 76 -13.51 -3.86 -25.55
N TYR A 77 -12.68 -2.93 -25.98
CA TYR A 77 -12.10 -2.88 -27.31
C TYR A 77 -10.59 -3.19 -27.36
N MET A 78 -9.96 -3.39 -26.21
CA MET A 78 -8.56 -3.89 -26.21
C MET A 78 -8.56 -5.40 -26.26
N PRO A 79 -7.75 -6.02 -27.15
CA PRO A 79 -7.51 -7.45 -27.12
C PRO A 79 -7.11 -7.85 -25.71
N THR A 80 -7.73 -8.90 -25.21
CA THR A 80 -7.33 -9.50 -23.93
C THR A 80 -5.95 -10.10 -24.16
N GLU A 81 -4.90 -9.30 -24.06
CA GLU A 81 -3.61 -9.89 -23.77
C GLU A 81 -3.84 -10.69 -22.50
N ASN A 82 -3.60 -11.98 -22.58
CA ASN A 82 -3.61 -12.93 -21.46
C ASN A 82 -2.48 -12.59 -20.47
N ASN A 83 -2.45 -11.35 -20.02
CA ASN A 83 -1.71 -10.91 -18.86
C ASN A 83 -2.48 -11.38 -17.61
N GLN A 84 -2.73 -12.69 -17.49
CA GLN A 84 -2.85 -13.38 -16.21
C GLN A 84 -1.48 -13.33 -15.51
N LYS A 85 -0.90 -12.12 -15.45
CA LYS A 85 0.31 -11.87 -14.69
C LYS A 85 -0.02 -12.20 -13.24
N ASN A 86 0.40 -13.39 -12.82
CA ASN A 86 0.78 -13.74 -11.45
C ASN A 86 -0.07 -13.13 -10.33
N SER A 87 -1.39 -13.34 -10.41
CA SER A 87 -2.30 -12.82 -9.40
C SER A 87 -2.42 -13.80 -8.25
N PHE A 88 -1.46 -13.77 -7.32
CA PHE A 88 -1.48 -14.62 -6.12
C PHE A 88 -2.33 -14.05 -4.98
N PHE A 89 -3.06 -12.96 -5.23
CA PHE A 89 -4.03 -12.40 -4.29
C PHE A 89 -5.43 -12.25 -4.88
N LYS A 90 -6.41 -12.26 -3.99
CA LYS A 90 -7.77 -11.78 -4.20
C LYS A 90 -8.01 -10.61 -3.28
N ARG A 91 -8.50 -9.48 -3.82
CA ARG A 91 -8.87 -8.32 -2.99
C ARG A 91 -10.06 -8.64 -2.11
N TYR A 92 -9.99 -8.23 -0.85
CA TYR A 92 -11.10 -8.36 0.09
C TYR A 92 -12.04 -7.16 -0.07
N LYS A 93 -13.30 -7.40 -0.43
CA LYS A 93 -14.41 -6.44 -0.59
C LYS A 93 -14.02 -5.06 -1.17
N ASN A 94 -13.81 -4.06 -0.33
CA ASN A 94 -13.50 -2.68 -0.73
C ASN A 94 -11.99 -2.45 -0.88
N ASN A 95 -11.61 -1.41 -1.65
CA ASN A 95 -10.18 -1.10 -1.87
C ASN A 95 -9.44 -0.75 -0.57
N PHE A 96 -10.11 -0.16 0.41
CA PHE A 96 -9.60 0.17 1.74
C PHE A 96 -10.74 0.50 2.70
N LEU A 97 -10.46 0.42 4.00
CA LEU A 97 -11.32 0.87 5.08
C LEU A 97 -10.67 2.06 5.77
N THR A 98 -11.50 3.00 6.20
CA THR A 98 -11.10 4.16 7.01
C THR A 98 -11.73 4.09 8.40
N PRO A 99 -11.16 4.76 9.42
CA PRO A 99 -11.72 4.80 10.76
C PRO A 99 -13.16 5.31 10.77
N GLY A 100 -13.98 4.70 11.59
CA GLY A 100 -15.35 5.17 11.86
C GLY A 100 -15.38 6.42 12.73
N LYS A 101 -16.56 7.06 12.83
CA LYS A 101 -16.72 8.28 13.65
C LYS A 101 -16.38 8.06 15.13
N GLU A 102 -16.75 6.93 15.68
CA GLU A 102 -16.48 6.60 17.10
C GLU A 102 -14.97 6.44 17.35
N GLU A 103 -14.25 5.79 16.43
CA GLU A 103 -12.81 5.65 16.53
C GLU A 103 -12.10 7.01 16.43
N LEU A 104 -12.55 7.88 15.52
CA LEU A 104 -12.00 9.24 15.38
C LEU A 104 -12.17 10.09 16.63
N ILE A 105 -13.25 9.87 17.38
CA ILE A 105 -13.49 10.55 18.66
C ILE A 105 -12.55 10.01 19.73
N LYS A 106 -12.43 8.67 19.83
CA LYS A 106 -11.56 8.00 20.82
C LYS A 106 -10.07 8.12 20.51
N ASN A 107 -9.72 8.10 19.22
CA ASN A 107 -8.33 8.14 18.72
C ASN A 107 -8.20 9.09 17.54
N PRO A 108 -8.06 10.40 17.77
CA PRO A 108 -7.91 11.39 16.69
C PRO A 108 -6.70 11.15 15.77
N SER A 109 -5.69 10.42 16.24
CA SER A 109 -4.50 10.08 15.44
C SER A 109 -4.80 9.12 14.30
N SER A 110 -5.90 8.35 14.38
CA SER A 110 -6.33 7.42 13.34
C SER A 110 -6.88 8.10 12.08
N ARG A 111 -7.09 9.42 12.08
CA ARG A 111 -7.75 10.17 11.00
C ARG A 111 -7.20 9.92 9.59
N SER A 112 -5.93 9.58 9.48
CA SER A 112 -5.25 9.33 8.20
C SER A 112 -5.08 7.84 7.90
N ALA A 113 -5.50 6.96 8.81
CA ALA A 113 -5.33 5.54 8.68
C ALA A 113 -6.17 4.96 7.53
N LYS A 114 -5.56 4.07 6.76
CA LYS A 114 -6.22 3.27 5.73
C LYS A 114 -5.82 1.82 5.91
N LEU A 115 -6.80 0.96 6.09
CA LEU A 115 -6.61 -0.47 6.22
C LEU A 115 -6.90 -1.13 4.86
N ARG A 116 -5.95 -1.91 4.37
CA ARG A 116 -6.09 -2.72 3.15
C ARG A 116 -5.92 -4.19 3.47
N VAL A 117 -6.69 -5.02 2.78
CA VAL A 117 -6.68 -6.47 2.98
C VAL A 117 -6.54 -7.16 1.63
N ALA A 118 -5.65 -8.14 1.56
CA ALA A 118 -5.55 -9.08 0.45
C ALA A 118 -5.60 -10.52 0.98
N VAL A 119 -6.24 -11.40 0.23
CA VAL A 119 -6.37 -12.83 0.57
C VAL A 119 -5.50 -13.63 -0.37
N ARG A 120 -4.67 -14.53 0.15
CA ARG A 120 -3.80 -15.40 -0.64
C ARG A 120 -4.63 -16.39 -1.43
N THR A 121 -4.38 -16.51 -2.74
CA THR A 121 -4.95 -17.53 -3.61
C THR A 121 -4.06 -18.78 -3.63
N ASP A 122 -4.49 -19.81 -4.32
CA ASP A 122 -3.75 -21.06 -4.57
C ASP A 122 -2.62 -20.91 -5.61
N GLN A 123 -2.57 -19.77 -6.30
CA GLN A 123 -1.56 -19.51 -7.32
C GLN A 123 -0.15 -19.46 -6.71
N GLU A 124 0.82 -19.99 -7.44
CA GLU A 124 2.21 -19.97 -7.02
C GLU A 124 2.71 -18.52 -6.80
N PHE A 125 3.58 -18.35 -5.80
CA PHE A 125 4.23 -17.06 -5.58
C PHE A 125 5.34 -16.87 -6.61
N ILE A 126 5.24 -15.77 -7.37
CA ILE A 126 6.29 -15.35 -8.28
C ILE A 126 6.84 -14.02 -7.76
N TYR A 127 8.15 -13.96 -7.66
CA TYR A 127 8.84 -12.79 -7.13
C TYR A 127 8.52 -11.51 -7.91
N PRO A 128 8.02 -10.45 -7.25
CA PRO A 128 7.48 -9.27 -7.92
C PRO A 128 8.55 -8.24 -8.31
N LYS A 129 9.47 -8.56 -9.24
CA LYS A 129 10.55 -7.68 -9.70
C LYS A 129 10.06 -6.30 -10.16
N GLU A 130 8.95 -6.26 -10.92
CA GLU A 130 8.35 -5.00 -11.39
C GLU A 130 7.91 -4.07 -10.24
N PHE A 131 7.58 -4.63 -9.09
CA PHE A 131 7.21 -3.86 -7.91
C PHE A 131 8.43 -3.18 -7.28
N GLU A 132 9.53 -3.90 -7.14
CA GLU A 132 10.78 -3.32 -6.63
C GLU A 132 11.31 -2.22 -7.57
N GLU A 133 11.37 -2.49 -8.87
CA GLU A 133 11.80 -1.52 -9.87
C GLU A 133 10.93 -0.25 -9.84
N LYS A 134 9.61 -0.41 -9.69
CA LYS A 134 8.67 0.72 -9.61
C LYS A 134 8.97 1.66 -8.46
N PHE A 135 9.44 1.14 -7.34
CA PHE A 135 9.69 1.92 -6.13
C PHE A 135 11.18 2.07 -5.81
N LYS A 136 12.07 1.60 -6.71
CA LYS A 136 13.53 1.65 -6.57
C LYS A 136 14.05 3.03 -6.17
N LYS A 137 13.51 4.10 -6.74
CA LYS A 137 13.90 5.46 -6.41
C LYS A 137 13.79 5.77 -4.90
N TYR A 138 12.78 5.25 -4.22
CA TYR A 138 12.61 5.47 -2.78
C TYR A 138 13.63 4.65 -1.99
N THR A 139 13.81 3.38 -2.34
CA THR A 139 14.78 2.50 -1.66
C THR A 139 16.23 2.95 -1.89
N ASP A 140 16.56 3.44 -3.08
CA ASP A 140 17.89 3.99 -3.38
C ASP A 140 18.19 5.22 -2.53
N ILE A 141 17.21 6.12 -2.33
CA ILE A 141 17.35 7.29 -1.44
C ILE A 141 17.58 6.85 0.01
N GLU A 142 16.80 5.90 0.51
CA GLU A 142 16.92 5.39 1.89
C GLU A 142 18.21 4.60 2.14
N ASN A 143 18.79 4.01 1.10
CA ASN A 143 20.04 3.25 1.16
C ASN A 143 21.27 4.06 0.75
N ALA A 144 21.09 5.32 0.31
CA ALA A 144 22.21 6.20 0.05
C ALA A 144 23.00 6.41 1.35
N THR A 145 24.25 5.98 1.33
CA THR A 145 25.19 6.23 2.43
C THR A 145 25.55 7.72 2.39
N ILE A 146 25.36 8.43 3.50
CA ILE A 146 25.82 9.82 3.71
C ILE A 146 27.30 9.78 4.00
#